data_8b8f53f8fdbea47ab498900f63abf16f
#
_entry.id   8b8f53f8fdbea47ab498900f63abf16f
#
_cell.length_a   1.000
_cell.length_b   1.000
_cell.length_c   1.000
_cell.angle_alpha   90.00
_cell.angle_beta   90.00
_cell.angle_gamma   90.00
#
_symmetry.space_group_name_H-M   'P 1'
#
loop_
_entity.id
_entity.type
_entity.pdbx_description
1 polymer ?
#
loop_
_entity_poly.entity_id
_entity_poly.type
_entity_poly.pdbx_seq_one_letter_code
_entity_poly.pdbx_strand_id
1 'polypeptide(L)'
;AVLFAEGYRQRIVQLRAGSRGEFTLLPFGSELEEVTVTSLRTSRGNSSFDYTPADAKKIVTVLGEADPLRYLQVLPGVSPGMEGGLSYFVRGAGNSNNRVELDGVPVMAPTHLFGLFSVFPSDVLAKSTFQMGGITASSGDFLSSLLRLETHQRQAQRYTGSISLSPIVLGGSLRGPIVKNKLSIQVAGRTSLLRQEFLLLKSILGRDKETGEEQIKDDFNPQVQDLYAKLYWAISPQHTLDAFVFGSHDYFDYKPKVDDSQGIFSRVTLSWN
;
A
#
# COMPACT_ATOMS: atom_id res chain seq x y z
N ALA A 1 4.21 -29.43 -37.47
CA ALA A 1 5.04 -30.28 -36.63
C ALA A 1 5.23 -29.58 -35.27
N VAL A 2 5.35 -30.36 -34.22
CA VAL A 2 5.69 -29.90 -32.89
C VAL A 2 7.14 -30.30 -32.65
N LEU A 3 7.96 -29.30 -32.32
CA LEU A 3 9.36 -29.50 -31.96
C LEU A 3 9.46 -29.53 -30.44
N PHE A 4 9.99 -30.61 -29.92
CA PHE A 4 10.20 -30.82 -28.49
C PHE A 4 11.60 -31.35 -28.24
N ALA A 5 12.27 -30.78 -27.24
CA ALA A 5 13.49 -31.30 -26.67
C ALA A 5 13.46 -31.12 -25.16
N GLU A 6 14.01 -32.04 -24.41
CA GLU A 6 14.06 -31.98 -22.95
C GLU A 6 14.92 -30.75 -22.53
N GLY A 7 14.39 -29.91 -21.63
CA GLY A 7 15.03 -28.67 -21.22
C GLY A 7 14.75 -27.45 -22.11
N TYR A 8 13.91 -27.57 -23.14
CA TYR A 8 13.57 -26.48 -24.06
C TYR A 8 12.07 -26.26 -24.17
N ARG A 9 11.66 -25.01 -24.45
CA ARG A 9 10.25 -24.68 -24.68
C ARG A 9 9.75 -25.32 -25.96
N GLN A 10 8.60 -25.97 -25.89
CA GLN A 10 7.92 -26.54 -27.05
C GLN A 10 7.56 -25.45 -28.06
N ARG A 11 7.85 -25.71 -29.36
CA ARG A 11 7.53 -24.78 -30.45
C ARG A 11 6.72 -25.49 -31.53
N ILE A 12 5.58 -24.87 -31.88
CA ILE A 12 4.75 -25.35 -32.99
C ILE A 12 5.20 -24.66 -34.27
N VAL A 13 5.56 -25.45 -35.30
CA VAL A 13 6.04 -24.94 -36.58
C VAL A 13 5.20 -25.54 -37.72
N GLN A 14 4.76 -24.70 -38.66
CA GLN A 14 4.11 -25.16 -39.88
C GLN A 14 5.20 -25.45 -40.93
N LEU A 15 5.32 -26.72 -41.32
CA LEU A 15 6.26 -27.16 -42.32
C LEU A 15 5.50 -27.51 -43.62
N ARG A 16 6.03 -27.03 -44.74
CA ARG A 16 5.59 -27.48 -46.08
C ARG A 16 6.40 -28.71 -46.50
N ALA A 17 5.78 -29.67 -47.18
CA ALA A 17 6.47 -30.82 -47.68
C ALA A 17 7.64 -30.40 -48.58
N GLY A 18 8.84 -30.93 -48.33
CA GLY A 18 10.06 -30.65 -49.08
C GLY A 18 10.87 -29.42 -48.62
N SER A 19 10.42 -28.67 -47.60
CA SER A 19 11.20 -27.56 -47.07
C SER A 19 12.25 -28.05 -46.05
N ARG A 20 13.46 -27.49 -46.10
CA ARG A 20 14.49 -27.63 -45.06
C ARG A 20 14.58 -26.31 -44.35
N GLY A 21 14.64 -26.35 -43.01
CA GLY A 21 14.79 -25.15 -42.16
C GLY A 21 15.51 -25.48 -40.88
N GLU A 22 16.34 -24.56 -40.38
CA GLU A 22 16.88 -24.60 -39.02
C GLU A 22 15.92 -23.93 -38.07
N PHE A 23 15.69 -24.56 -36.93
CA PHE A 23 14.80 -24.06 -35.88
C PHE A 23 15.56 -24.02 -34.58
N THR A 24 15.63 -22.85 -33.97
CA THR A 24 16.19 -22.69 -32.63
C THR A 24 15.12 -22.87 -31.59
N LEU A 25 15.34 -23.77 -30.65
CA LEU A 25 14.51 -23.92 -29.44
C LEU A 25 15.11 -23.08 -28.32
N LEU A 26 14.26 -22.39 -27.60
CA LEU A 26 14.65 -21.61 -26.42
C LEU A 26 14.74 -22.56 -25.23
N PRO A 27 15.84 -22.54 -24.44
CA PRO A 27 15.96 -23.37 -23.25
C PRO A 27 14.85 -23.04 -22.26
N PHE A 28 14.40 -24.04 -21.53
CA PHE A 28 13.55 -23.90 -20.35
C PHE A 28 14.42 -23.37 -19.20
N GLY A 29 15.03 -22.19 -19.40
CA GLY A 29 15.62 -21.45 -18.31
C GLY A 29 14.47 -20.79 -17.56
N SER A 30 14.40 -20.99 -16.27
CA SER A 30 13.78 -20.00 -15.40
C SER A 30 14.65 -18.74 -15.49
N GLU A 31 14.48 -17.95 -16.54
CA GLU A 31 14.67 -16.53 -16.40
C GLU A 31 13.55 -16.13 -15.41
N LEU A 32 13.86 -16.16 -14.13
CA LEU A 32 13.34 -15.16 -13.24
C LEU A 32 13.61 -13.88 -14.03
N GLU A 33 12.57 -13.21 -14.52
CA GLU A 33 12.71 -11.83 -14.96
C GLU A 33 13.50 -11.16 -13.84
N GLU A 34 14.76 -10.90 -14.14
CA GLU A 34 15.58 -10.06 -13.29
C GLU A 34 14.71 -8.83 -13.09
N VAL A 35 14.20 -8.65 -11.87
CA VAL A 35 13.56 -7.41 -11.49
C VAL A 35 14.69 -6.41 -11.51
N THR A 36 15.02 -5.95 -12.71
CA THR A 36 15.92 -4.85 -12.90
C THR A 36 15.19 -3.68 -12.27
N VAL A 37 15.57 -3.36 -11.03
CA VAL A 37 15.21 -2.10 -10.39
C VAL A 37 15.91 -1.03 -11.23
N THR A 38 15.33 -0.77 -12.41
CA THR A 38 15.76 0.30 -13.30
C THR A 38 15.42 1.60 -12.61
N SER A 39 16.48 2.25 -12.15
CA SER A 39 16.56 3.57 -11.58
C SER A 39 15.94 3.77 -10.18
N LEU A 40 16.65 3.33 -9.18
CA LEU A 40 16.87 4.19 -8.03
C LEU A 40 17.58 5.44 -8.55
N ARG A 41 16.85 6.46 -8.96
CA ARG A 41 17.42 7.76 -9.31
C ARG A 41 17.94 8.38 -8.01
N THR A 42 19.14 8.02 -7.63
CA THR A 42 19.89 8.76 -6.62
C THR A 42 20.20 10.13 -7.21
N SER A 43 19.53 11.14 -6.73
CA SER A 43 19.93 12.52 -6.96
C SER A 43 21.36 12.68 -6.43
N ARG A 44 22.27 13.11 -7.28
CA ARG A 44 23.70 13.29 -6.92
C ARG A 44 23.79 14.17 -5.66
N GLY A 45 24.29 13.59 -4.58
CA GLY A 45 24.61 14.31 -3.32
C GLY A 45 23.62 14.12 -2.16
N ASN A 46 22.37 13.72 -2.39
CA ASN A 46 21.41 13.43 -1.32
C ASN A 46 20.99 11.96 -1.35
N SER A 47 20.93 11.31 -0.20
CA SER A 47 20.39 9.96 -0.03
C SER A 47 18.87 9.99 -0.22
N SER A 48 18.42 10.25 -1.45
CA SER A 48 17.01 10.42 -1.81
C SER A 48 16.61 9.36 -2.84
N PHE A 49 15.49 8.72 -2.62
CA PHE A 49 14.93 7.67 -3.47
C PHE A 49 13.53 8.09 -3.91
N ASP A 50 13.32 8.16 -5.22
CA ASP A 50 12.01 8.40 -5.81
C ASP A 50 11.41 7.06 -6.27
N TYR A 51 10.14 6.84 -5.95
CA TYR A 51 9.39 5.67 -6.41
C TYR A 51 7.92 6.03 -6.66
N THR A 52 7.24 5.19 -7.40
CA THR A 52 5.84 5.38 -7.79
C THR A 52 4.95 4.34 -7.11
N PRO A 53 3.62 4.54 -7.08
CA PRO A 53 2.68 3.49 -6.63
C PRO A 53 2.82 2.18 -7.42
N ALA A 54 3.22 2.26 -8.70
CA ALA A 54 3.48 1.08 -9.52
C ALA A 54 4.70 0.28 -9.02
N ASP A 55 5.70 0.97 -8.49
CA ASP A 55 6.87 0.30 -7.87
C ASP A 55 6.49 -0.34 -6.54
N ALA A 56 5.67 0.33 -5.73
CA ALA A 56 5.15 -0.23 -4.49
C ALA A 56 4.29 -1.49 -4.74
N LYS A 57 3.55 -1.56 -5.84
CA LYS A 57 2.78 -2.76 -6.24
C LYS A 57 3.63 -3.99 -6.57
N LYS A 58 4.92 -3.81 -6.89
CA LYS A 58 5.85 -4.93 -7.15
C LYS A 58 6.29 -5.64 -5.88
N ILE A 59 6.15 -5.00 -4.73
CA ILE A 59 6.51 -5.60 -3.45
C ILE A 59 5.35 -6.48 -2.98
N VAL A 60 5.66 -7.73 -2.72
CA VAL A 60 4.67 -8.66 -2.14
C VAL A 60 4.33 -8.21 -0.73
N THR A 61 3.08 -7.92 -0.50
CA THR A 61 2.57 -7.57 0.82
C THR A 61 1.78 -8.75 1.38
N VAL A 62 1.91 -9.01 2.67
CA VAL A 62 1.19 -10.09 3.36
C VAL A 62 -0.33 -9.94 3.20
N LEU A 63 -0.79 -8.70 3.05
CA LEU A 63 -2.20 -8.34 3.01
C LEU A 63 -2.71 -8.02 1.58
N GLY A 64 -1.86 -8.19 0.55
CA GLY A 64 -2.24 -8.03 -0.86
C GLY A 64 -2.45 -6.59 -1.32
N GLU A 65 -2.25 -5.59 -0.46
CA GLU A 65 -2.38 -4.18 -0.81
C GLU A 65 -1.01 -3.52 -1.03
N ALA A 66 -0.90 -2.71 -2.09
CA ALA A 66 0.30 -1.91 -2.32
C ALA A 66 0.42 -0.82 -1.25
N ASP A 67 1.54 -0.80 -0.53
CA ASP A 67 1.76 0.12 0.57
C ASP A 67 3.05 0.92 0.37
N PRO A 68 2.97 2.28 0.37
CA PRO A 68 4.14 3.11 0.16
C PRO A 68 5.18 2.97 1.28
N LEU A 69 4.77 2.70 2.53
CA LEU A 69 5.70 2.52 3.63
C LEU A 69 6.40 1.16 3.55
N ARG A 70 5.72 0.13 3.06
CA ARG A 70 6.32 -1.20 2.86
C ARG A 70 7.48 -1.16 1.87
N TYR A 71 7.37 -0.32 0.85
CA TYR A 71 8.45 -0.14 -0.13
C TYR A 71 9.75 0.35 0.52
N LEU A 72 9.67 1.15 1.58
CA LEU A 72 10.87 1.66 2.27
C LEU A 72 11.72 0.53 2.86
N GLN A 73 11.08 -0.54 3.34
CA GLN A 73 11.77 -1.62 4.04
C GLN A 73 12.69 -2.46 3.14
N VAL A 74 12.56 -2.32 1.80
CA VAL A 74 13.47 -2.97 0.84
C VAL A 74 14.60 -2.06 0.38
N LEU A 75 14.62 -0.80 0.83
CA LEU A 75 15.67 0.14 0.45
C LEU A 75 16.95 -0.07 1.27
N PRO A 76 18.13 0.12 0.67
CA PRO A 76 19.39 0.01 1.39
C PRO A 76 19.48 1.06 2.50
N GLY A 77 19.91 0.64 3.70
CA GLY A 77 20.00 1.51 4.88
C GLY A 77 18.71 1.68 5.67
N VAL A 78 17.67 0.96 5.30
CA VAL A 78 16.40 0.84 6.03
C VAL A 78 16.29 -0.59 6.57
N SER A 79 15.92 -0.72 7.83
CA SER A 79 15.61 -2.02 8.44
C SER A 79 14.18 -2.02 8.99
N PRO A 80 13.45 -3.14 8.87
CA PRO A 80 12.13 -3.24 9.48
C PRO A 80 12.22 -3.17 11.00
N GLY A 81 11.28 -2.48 11.63
CA GLY A 81 11.25 -2.36 13.08
C GLY A 81 10.50 -3.50 13.76
N MET A 82 9.51 -4.06 13.09
CA MET A 82 8.71 -5.19 13.55
C MET A 82 8.41 -6.10 12.35
N GLU A 83 8.52 -7.39 12.56
CA GLU A 83 8.20 -8.36 11.51
C GLU A 83 6.71 -8.27 11.12
N GLY A 84 6.46 -8.18 9.81
CA GLY A 84 5.11 -7.99 9.29
C GLY A 84 4.53 -6.57 9.42
N GLY A 85 5.12 -5.70 10.26
CA GLY A 85 4.68 -4.33 10.46
C GLY A 85 5.32 -3.32 9.50
N LEU A 86 4.85 -2.07 9.54
CA LEU A 86 5.34 -0.96 8.71
C LEU A 86 6.36 -0.06 9.41
N SER A 87 6.64 -0.30 10.70
CA SER A 87 7.70 0.42 11.39
C SER A 87 9.05 0.18 10.73
N TYR A 88 9.88 1.21 10.66
CA TYR A 88 11.19 1.12 10.03
C TYR A 88 12.21 2.00 10.74
N PHE A 89 13.45 1.54 10.73
CA PHE A 89 14.63 2.24 11.24
C PHE A 89 15.52 2.66 10.07
N VAL A 90 16.00 3.88 10.10
CA VAL A 90 16.86 4.40 9.06
C VAL A 90 18.24 4.67 9.65
N ARG A 91 19.26 3.95 9.15
CA ARG A 91 20.64 4.07 9.63
C ARG A 91 20.76 3.95 11.16
N GLY A 92 19.94 3.08 11.75
CA GLY A 92 19.92 2.84 13.19
C GLY A 92 19.09 3.83 14.03
N ALA A 93 18.52 4.86 13.43
CA ALA A 93 17.63 5.77 14.14
C ALA A 93 16.23 5.17 14.33
N GLY A 94 15.62 5.44 15.47
CA GLY A 94 14.30 4.91 15.84
C GLY A 94 13.16 5.37 14.94
N ASN A 95 12.06 4.60 14.92
CA ASN A 95 10.90 4.88 14.08
C ASN A 95 10.28 6.27 14.34
N SER A 96 10.27 6.75 15.58
CA SER A 96 9.77 8.08 15.95
C SER A 96 10.58 9.26 15.40
N ASN A 97 11.78 8.99 14.86
CA ASN A 97 12.65 10.01 14.27
C ASN A 97 12.38 10.22 12.77
N ASN A 98 11.46 9.45 12.21
CA ASN A 98 11.05 9.54 10.82
C ASN A 98 9.79 10.41 10.68
N ARG A 99 9.70 11.14 9.58
CA ARG A 99 8.55 11.95 9.24
C ARG A 99 7.90 11.48 7.94
N VAL A 100 6.58 11.48 7.94
CA VAL A 100 5.77 11.21 6.74
C VAL A 100 4.94 12.45 6.43
N GLU A 101 4.95 12.89 5.19
CA GLU A 101 4.17 14.03 4.70
C GLU A 101 3.29 13.61 3.53
N LEU A 102 2.05 14.06 3.53
CA LEU A 102 1.12 13.95 2.39
C LEU A 102 0.88 15.34 1.81
N ASP A 103 1.26 15.55 0.55
CA ASP A 103 1.19 16.87 -0.11
C ASP A 103 1.78 18.02 0.73
N GLY A 104 2.89 17.75 1.46
CA GLY A 104 3.59 18.70 2.30
C GLY A 104 3.02 18.88 3.71
N VAL A 105 1.94 18.20 4.07
CA VAL A 105 1.36 18.22 5.41
C VAL A 105 1.81 16.99 6.20
N PRO A 106 2.36 17.18 7.43
CA PRO A 106 2.78 16.06 8.27
C PRO A 106 1.61 15.18 8.69
N VAL A 107 1.81 13.86 8.60
CA VAL A 107 0.87 12.87 9.11
C VAL A 107 1.49 12.20 10.33
N MET A 108 0.90 12.43 11.51
CA MET A 108 1.47 12.00 12.79
C MET A 108 1.32 10.50 13.04
N ALA A 109 0.20 9.92 12.61
CA ALA A 109 -0.07 8.48 12.72
C ALA A 109 -0.21 7.88 11.30
N PRO A 110 0.91 7.53 10.63
CA PRO A 110 0.87 7.12 9.23
C PRO A 110 0.45 5.66 9.01
N THR A 111 0.05 4.95 10.07
CA THR A 111 -0.28 3.53 10.01
C THR A 111 -1.52 3.19 10.82
N HIS A 112 -2.24 2.17 10.36
CA HIS A 112 -3.38 1.57 11.03
C HIS A 112 -2.98 0.36 11.88
N LEU A 113 -3.82 0.05 12.88
CA LEU A 113 -3.78 -1.18 13.67
C LEU A 113 -2.34 -1.52 14.13
N PHE A 114 -1.71 -0.56 14.83
CA PHE A 114 -0.34 -0.72 15.36
C PHE A 114 0.74 -0.97 14.31
N GLY A 115 0.53 -0.54 13.07
CA GLY A 115 1.53 -0.62 12.01
C GLY A 115 1.32 -1.75 11.01
N LEU A 116 0.15 -2.32 10.88
CA LEU A 116 -0.12 -3.38 9.91
C LEU A 116 -0.14 -2.87 8.46
N PHE A 117 -0.76 -1.72 8.21
CA PHE A 117 -0.79 -1.07 6.90
C PHE A 117 -0.91 0.45 7.03
N SER A 118 -0.57 1.18 5.96
CA SER A 118 -0.56 2.63 5.99
C SER A 118 -1.95 3.24 5.85
N VAL A 119 -2.10 4.47 6.34
CA VAL A 119 -3.32 5.27 6.18
C VAL A 119 -3.49 5.81 4.75
N PHE A 120 -2.51 5.62 3.86
CA PHE A 120 -2.49 6.22 2.52
C PHE A 120 -3.07 5.27 1.47
N PRO A 121 -4.20 5.62 0.81
CA PRO A 121 -4.65 4.89 -0.37
C PRO A 121 -3.61 5.05 -1.49
N SER A 122 -2.98 3.96 -1.91
CA SER A 122 -1.91 4.02 -2.91
C SER A 122 -2.36 4.58 -4.26
N ASP A 123 -3.65 4.45 -4.58
CA ASP A 123 -4.23 4.86 -5.86
C ASP A 123 -4.34 6.39 -6.05
N VAL A 124 -4.23 7.18 -4.96
CA VAL A 124 -4.22 8.65 -5.06
C VAL A 124 -2.83 9.23 -5.26
N LEU A 125 -1.81 8.43 -4.96
CA LEU A 125 -0.43 8.87 -5.01
C LEU A 125 0.06 8.93 -6.47
N ALA A 126 0.82 9.96 -6.78
CA ALA A 126 1.51 10.10 -8.07
C ALA A 126 3.00 9.77 -7.94
N LYS A 127 3.60 10.17 -6.82
CA LYS A 127 5.03 10.04 -6.56
C LYS A 127 5.27 9.92 -5.06
N SER A 128 6.31 9.20 -4.72
CA SER A 128 6.85 9.13 -3.37
C SER A 128 8.34 9.44 -3.40
N THR A 129 8.80 10.30 -2.50
CA THR A 129 10.21 10.66 -2.37
C THR A 129 10.66 10.37 -0.94
N PHE A 130 11.60 9.46 -0.79
CA PHE A 130 12.18 9.10 0.49
C PHE A 130 13.59 9.67 0.64
N GLN A 131 13.85 10.44 1.68
CA GLN A 131 15.14 11.08 1.98
C GLN A 131 15.71 10.54 3.28
N MET A 132 16.94 10.01 3.24
CA MET A 132 17.69 9.49 4.40
C MET A 132 18.82 10.45 4.80
N GLY A 133 18.47 11.69 5.15
CA GLY A 133 19.43 12.76 5.45
C GLY A 133 19.55 13.78 4.33
N GLY A 134 20.33 14.85 4.54
CA GLY A 134 20.43 15.97 3.60
C GLY A 134 19.12 16.77 3.45
N ILE A 135 18.33 16.78 4.50
CA ILE A 135 17.01 17.38 4.53
C ILE A 135 17.16 18.88 4.67
N THR A 136 16.38 19.63 3.91
CA THR A 136 16.42 21.09 3.94
C THR A 136 15.79 21.65 5.21
N ALA A 137 16.23 22.83 5.65
CA ALA A 137 15.71 23.50 6.85
C ALA A 137 14.19 23.79 6.78
N SER A 138 13.60 23.79 5.58
CA SER A 138 12.16 23.94 5.39
C SER A 138 11.34 22.73 5.87
N SER A 139 11.98 21.60 6.10
CA SER A 139 11.36 20.36 6.57
C SER A 139 11.93 20.00 7.94
N GLY A 140 11.65 20.81 8.97
CA GLY A 140 12.12 20.61 10.34
C GLY A 140 11.38 19.50 11.11
N ASP A 141 11.65 19.42 12.42
CA ASP A 141 10.96 18.61 13.43
C ASP A 141 11.13 17.08 13.35
N PHE A 142 12.21 16.59 12.70
CA PHE A 142 12.57 15.17 12.71
C PHE A 142 14.09 14.99 12.56
N LEU A 143 14.59 13.80 12.91
CA LEU A 143 16.03 13.59 13.07
C LEU A 143 16.64 12.61 12.05
N SER A 144 15.84 11.79 11.37
CA SER A 144 16.37 10.69 10.57
C SER A 144 15.97 10.75 9.11
N SER A 145 14.71 10.53 8.79
CA SER A 145 14.26 10.44 7.41
C SER A 145 12.94 11.16 7.16
N LEU A 146 12.74 11.52 5.90
CA LEU A 146 11.51 12.13 5.43
C LEU A 146 10.95 11.35 4.26
N LEU A 147 9.71 10.87 4.40
CA LEU A 147 8.92 10.34 3.31
C LEU A 147 7.91 11.41 2.87
N ARG A 148 8.03 11.88 1.65
CA ARG A 148 7.04 12.73 0.99
C ARG A 148 6.18 11.91 0.06
N LEU A 149 4.89 11.92 0.30
CA LEU A 149 3.88 11.33 -0.55
C LEU A 149 3.16 12.46 -1.28
N GLU A 150 3.25 12.44 -2.60
CA GLU A 150 2.65 13.46 -3.44
C GLU A 150 1.51 12.85 -4.24
N THR A 151 0.35 13.47 -4.16
CA THR A 151 -0.79 13.12 -5.00
C THR A 151 -0.68 13.83 -6.35
N HIS A 152 -1.64 13.61 -7.24
CA HIS A 152 -1.59 14.27 -8.55
C HIS A 152 -1.73 15.79 -8.41
N GLN A 153 -0.66 16.51 -8.78
CA GLN A 153 -0.57 17.97 -8.71
C GLN A 153 -1.05 18.68 -9.98
N ARG A 154 -1.50 17.94 -10.97
CA ARG A 154 -1.94 18.50 -12.25
C ARG A 154 -3.42 18.24 -12.47
N GLN A 155 -4.02 19.13 -13.24
CA GLN A 155 -5.40 19.00 -13.67
C GLN A 155 -5.67 17.67 -14.38
N ALA A 156 -6.78 17.02 -14.04
CA ALA A 156 -7.25 15.84 -14.74
C ALA A 156 -7.87 16.23 -16.09
N GLN A 157 -7.47 15.55 -17.17
CA GLN A 157 -8.02 15.77 -18.51
C GLN A 157 -9.16 14.79 -18.85
N ARG A 158 -9.20 13.66 -18.14
CA ARG A 158 -10.20 12.59 -18.29
C ARG A 158 -10.53 11.98 -16.95
N TYR A 159 -11.65 11.31 -16.90
CA TYR A 159 -12.00 10.51 -15.74
C TYR A 159 -11.12 9.26 -15.70
N THR A 160 -10.57 8.98 -14.54
CA THR A 160 -9.84 7.76 -14.21
C THR A 160 -10.30 7.32 -12.83
N GLY A 161 -10.43 6.04 -12.62
CA GLY A 161 -10.80 5.48 -11.33
C GLY A 161 -10.29 4.07 -11.18
N SER A 162 -10.24 3.61 -9.96
CA SER A 162 -9.87 2.25 -9.58
C SER A 162 -10.79 1.76 -8.48
N ILE A 163 -10.97 0.46 -8.45
CA ILE A 163 -11.56 -0.26 -7.32
C ILE A 163 -10.53 -1.31 -6.93
N SER A 164 -10.18 -1.34 -5.66
CA SER A 164 -9.28 -2.33 -5.08
C SER A 164 -10.03 -3.19 -4.08
N LEU A 165 -9.84 -4.49 -4.20
CA LEU A 165 -10.35 -5.48 -3.26
C LEU A 165 -9.20 -6.38 -2.84
N SER A 166 -8.88 -6.35 -1.59
CA SER A 166 -7.97 -7.30 -0.93
C SER A 166 -8.73 -8.09 0.13
N PRO A 167 -8.17 -9.16 0.67
CA PRO A 167 -8.82 -9.89 1.76
C PRO A 167 -9.25 -8.98 2.92
N ILE A 168 -8.47 -7.97 3.25
CA ILE A 168 -8.70 -7.13 4.44
C ILE A 168 -9.23 -5.74 4.16
N VAL A 169 -9.20 -5.26 2.90
CA VAL A 169 -9.54 -3.87 2.53
C VAL A 169 -10.32 -3.83 1.23
N LEU A 170 -11.40 -3.06 1.25
CA LEU A 170 -12.11 -2.59 0.07
C LEU A 170 -11.84 -1.10 -0.11
N GLY A 171 -11.38 -0.72 -1.28
CA GLY A 171 -11.06 0.66 -1.63
C GLY A 171 -11.54 1.07 -2.99
N GLY A 172 -11.57 2.38 -3.22
CA GLY A 172 -11.85 2.93 -4.53
C GLY A 172 -11.35 4.35 -4.65
N SER A 173 -11.01 4.74 -5.88
CA SER A 173 -10.60 6.10 -6.19
C SER A 173 -11.24 6.58 -7.49
N LEU A 174 -11.46 7.88 -7.57
CA LEU A 174 -11.96 8.57 -8.77
C LEU A 174 -11.22 9.89 -8.92
N ARG A 175 -10.75 10.18 -10.12
CA ARG A 175 -10.13 11.44 -10.49
C ARG A 175 -10.68 11.89 -11.84
N GLY A 176 -11.08 13.16 -11.96
CA GLY A 176 -11.62 13.65 -13.22
C GLY A 176 -11.82 15.16 -13.25
N PRO A 177 -12.08 15.73 -14.45
CA PRO A 177 -12.40 17.14 -14.60
C PRO A 177 -13.87 17.41 -14.23
N ILE A 178 -14.11 18.35 -13.31
CA ILE A 178 -15.46 18.94 -13.11
C ILE A 178 -15.71 19.95 -14.23
N VAL A 179 -14.71 20.80 -14.49
CA VAL A 179 -14.71 21.73 -15.62
C VAL A 179 -13.41 21.53 -16.39
N LYS A 180 -13.50 21.16 -17.67
CA LYS A 180 -12.32 20.94 -18.51
C LYS A 180 -11.37 22.14 -18.47
N ASN A 181 -10.08 21.89 -18.30
CA ASN A 181 -9.00 22.87 -18.25
C ASN A 181 -9.14 23.93 -17.12
N LYS A 182 -10.00 23.72 -16.13
CA LYS A 182 -10.16 24.65 -15.02
C LYS A 182 -10.24 23.96 -13.66
N LEU A 183 -11.12 23.00 -13.49
CA LEU A 183 -11.42 22.42 -12.20
C LEU A 183 -11.42 20.91 -12.28
N SER A 184 -10.67 20.27 -11.43
CA SER A 184 -10.66 18.81 -11.30
C SER A 184 -10.74 18.37 -9.84
N ILE A 185 -11.27 17.17 -9.65
CA ILE A 185 -11.39 16.53 -8.36
C ILE A 185 -10.69 15.19 -8.36
N GLN A 186 -10.13 14.83 -7.21
CA GLN A 186 -9.66 13.49 -6.90
C GLN A 186 -10.25 13.09 -5.56
N VAL A 187 -10.89 11.92 -5.50
CA VAL A 187 -11.44 11.36 -4.27
C VAL A 187 -11.01 9.92 -4.15
N ALA A 188 -10.79 9.47 -2.93
CA ALA A 188 -10.58 8.06 -2.63
C ALA A 188 -11.15 7.74 -1.25
N GLY A 189 -11.63 6.53 -1.11
CA GLY A 189 -12.07 5.99 0.17
C GLY A 189 -11.64 4.54 0.31
N ARG A 190 -11.43 4.14 1.56
CA ARG A 190 -11.01 2.79 1.90
C ARG A 190 -11.66 2.37 3.21
N THR A 191 -12.08 1.12 3.30
CA THR A 191 -12.62 0.53 4.53
C THR A 191 -12.09 -0.88 4.72
N SER A 192 -11.87 -1.28 5.96
CA SER A 192 -11.42 -2.64 6.26
C SER A 192 -12.56 -3.66 6.16
N LEU A 193 -12.21 -4.88 5.76
CA LEU A 193 -13.07 -6.06 5.75
C LEU A 193 -12.77 -7.01 6.93
N LEU A 194 -11.90 -6.62 7.84
CA LEU A 194 -11.41 -7.45 8.94
C LEU A 194 -12.52 -8.00 9.83
N ARG A 195 -13.55 -7.19 10.08
CA ARG A 195 -14.72 -7.65 10.84
C ARG A 195 -15.47 -8.77 10.12
N GLN A 196 -15.69 -8.62 8.82
CA GLN A 196 -16.40 -9.59 8.00
C GLN A 196 -15.63 -10.91 7.94
N GLU A 197 -14.31 -10.85 7.79
CA GLU A 197 -13.46 -12.02 7.80
C GLU A 197 -13.44 -12.72 9.15
N PHE A 198 -13.36 -11.95 10.24
CA PHE A 198 -13.46 -12.51 11.59
C PHE A 198 -14.80 -13.21 11.82
N LEU A 199 -15.91 -12.60 11.40
CA LEU A 199 -17.25 -13.21 11.52
C LEU A 199 -17.36 -14.47 10.66
N LEU A 200 -16.77 -14.47 9.45
CA LEU A 200 -16.74 -15.66 8.60
C LEU A 200 -15.91 -16.77 9.25
N LEU A 201 -14.72 -16.45 9.75
CA LEU A 201 -13.87 -17.40 10.46
C LEU A 201 -14.58 -17.98 11.69
N LYS A 202 -15.23 -17.13 12.47
CA LYS A 202 -16.04 -17.54 13.61
C LYS A 202 -17.20 -18.46 13.22
N SER A 203 -17.82 -18.22 12.07
CA SER A 203 -18.91 -19.08 11.57
C SER A 203 -18.44 -20.46 11.12
N ILE A 204 -17.21 -20.54 10.59
CA ILE A 204 -16.64 -21.80 10.05
C ILE A 204 -15.98 -22.62 11.15
N LEU A 205 -15.18 -21.98 12.00
CA LEU A 205 -14.34 -22.65 13.01
C LEU A 205 -14.82 -22.43 14.44
N GLY A 206 -15.80 -21.56 14.66
CA GLY A 206 -16.20 -21.12 15.98
C GLY A 206 -17.05 -22.12 16.75
N ARG A 207 -17.48 -23.24 16.14
CA ARG A 207 -18.24 -24.29 16.81
C ARG A 207 -17.55 -25.63 16.67
N ASP A 208 -17.38 -26.31 17.78
CA ASP A 208 -16.99 -27.71 17.77
C ASP A 208 -18.13 -28.55 17.16
N LYS A 209 -17.81 -29.42 16.20
CA LYS A 209 -18.81 -30.24 15.49
C LYS A 209 -19.36 -31.39 16.36
N GLU A 210 -18.61 -31.80 17.37
CA GLU A 210 -18.97 -32.92 18.24
C GLU A 210 -19.70 -32.44 19.50
N THR A 211 -19.23 -31.35 20.11
CA THR A 211 -19.78 -30.82 21.39
C THR A 211 -20.77 -29.69 21.17
N GLY A 212 -20.75 -29.01 20.01
CA GLY A 212 -21.55 -27.82 19.73
C GLY A 212 -21.11 -26.56 20.49
N GLU A 213 -20.02 -26.64 21.24
CA GLU A 213 -19.50 -25.51 22.02
C GLU A 213 -18.82 -24.46 21.16
N GLU A 214 -18.96 -23.18 21.53
CA GLU A 214 -18.24 -22.09 20.87
C GLU A 214 -16.75 -22.15 21.18
N GLN A 215 -15.92 -22.47 20.17
CA GLN A 215 -14.45 -22.46 20.29
C GLN A 215 -13.88 -21.04 20.31
N ILE A 216 -14.47 -20.13 19.51
CA ILE A 216 -14.08 -18.71 19.47
C ILE A 216 -15.14 -17.93 20.25
N LYS A 217 -14.88 -17.75 21.55
CA LYS A 217 -15.81 -17.06 22.46
C LYS A 217 -15.69 -15.53 22.39
N ASP A 218 -14.51 -15.02 22.03
CA ASP A 218 -14.21 -13.60 22.02
C ASP A 218 -14.87 -12.89 20.82
N ASP A 219 -15.28 -11.66 21.02
CA ASP A 219 -15.73 -10.77 19.96
C ASP A 219 -14.60 -9.78 19.63
N PHE A 220 -14.21 -9.78 18.37
CA PHE A 220 -13.17 -8.93 17.83
C PHE A 220 -13.74 -8.09 16.69
N ASN A 221 -13.69 -6.77 16.80
CA ASN A 221 -14.30 -5.86 15.84
C ASN A 221 -13.34 -4.72 15.44
N PRO A 222 -12.31 -5.01 14.67
CA PRO A 222 -11.44 -3.99 14.11
C PRO A 222 -12.11 -3.33 12.89
N GLN A 223 -12.12 -2.01 12.86
CA GLN A 223 -12.60 -1.23 11.72
C GLN A 223 -11.59 -0.14 11.39
N VAL A 224 -11.32 0.02 10.12
CA VAL A 224 -10.44 1.05 9.60
C VAL A 224 -11.13 1.74 8.44
N GLN A 225 -11.06 3.05 8.39
CA GLN A 225 -11.64 3.86 7.31
C GLN A 225 -10.70 5.01 6.98
N ASP A 226 -10.48 5.22 5.68
CA ASP A 226 -9.73 6.34 5.15
C ASP A 226 -10.56 7.07 4.12
N LEU A 227 -10.42 8.40 4.12
CA LEU A 227 -11.01 9.28 3.13
C LEU A 227 -9.97 10.30 2.69
N TYR A 228 -9.85 10.47 1.39
CA TYR A 228 -9.07 11.53 0.77
C TYR A 228 -9.90 12.23 -0.28
N ALA A 229 -9.89 13.55 -0.28
CA ALA A 229 -10.48 14.37 -1.34
C ALA A 229 -9.58 15.56 -1.64
N LYS A 230 -9.34 15.83 -2.92
CA LYS A 230 -8.56 16.98 -3.40
C LYS A 230 -9.27 17.69 -4.53
N LEU A 231 -9.25 19.00 -4.46
CA LEU A 231 -9.72 19.91 -5.50
C LEU A 231 -8.53 20.64 -6.10
N TYR A 232 -8.39 20.58 -7.41
CA TYR A 232 -7.44 21.38 -8.16
C TYR A 232 -8.19 22.41 -9.00
N TRP A 233 -7.90 23.69 -8.82
CA TRP A 233 -8.54 24.78 -9.54
C TRP A 233 -7.52 25.71 -10.20
N ALA A 234 -7.49 25.72 -11.53
CA ALA A 234 -6.76 26.70 -12.32
C ALA A 234 -7.63 27.96 -12.47
N ILE A 235 -7.41 28.93 -11.59
CA ILE A 235 -8.15 30.21 -11.57
C ILE A 235 -7.77 31.05 -12.78
N SER A 236 -6.48 31.13 -13.06
CA SER A 236 -5.90 31.82 -14.20
C SER A 236 -4.62 31.08 -14.67
N PRO A 237 -4.02 31.46 -15.80
CA PRO A 237 -2.74 30.87 -16.23
C PRO A 237 -1.61 31.01 -15.20
N GLN A 238 -1.68 32.02 -14.33
CA GLN A 238 -0.68 32.31 -13.30
C GLN A 238 -1.08 31.84 -11.89
N HIS A 239 -2.36 31.52 -11.65
CA HIS A 239 -2.88 31.21 -10.32
C HIS A 239 -3.59 29.87 -10.32
N THR A 240 -3.10 28.98 -9.47
CA THR A 240 -3.72 27.68 -9.19
C THR A 240 -4.00 27.56 -7.70
N LEU A 241 -5.08 26.90 -7.35
CA LEU A 241 -5.45 26.56 -6.00
C LEU A 241 -5.55 25.05 -5.88
N ASP A 242 -4.83 24.48 -4.95
CA ASP A 242 -4.94 23.12 -4.50
C ASP A 242 -5.49 23.11 -3.08
N ALA A 243 -6.58 22.39 -2.88
CA ALA A 243 -7.15 22.17 -1.56
C ALA A 243 -7.42 20.69 -1.37
N PHE A 244 -7.02 20.13 -0.24
CA PHE A 244 -7.33 18.75 0.07
C PHE A 244 -7.76 18.55 1.51
N VAL A 245 -8.51 17.48 1.73
CA VAL A 245 -8.86 16.96 3.05
C VAL A 245 -8.47 15.49 3.09
N PHE A 246 -7.91 15.09 4.20
CA PHE A 246 -7.54 13.72 4.50
C PHE A 246 -8.03 13.39 5.90
N GLY A 247 -8.68 12.25 6.06
CA GLY A 247 -9.13 11.72 7.34
C GLY A 247 -8.93 10.22 7.39
N SER A 248 -8.53 9.76 8.55
CA SER A 248 -8.29 8.35 8.84
C SER A 248 -8.88 8.04 10.21
N HIS A 249 -9.55 6.89 10.34
CA HIS A 249 -10.20 6.47 11.57
C HIS A 249 -9.96 4.99 11.83
N ASP A 250 -9.47 4.70 13.03
CA ASP A 250 -9.33 3.34 13.55
C ASP A 250 -10.29 3.12 14.71
N TYR A 251 -10.97 2.02 14.67
CA TYR A 251 -11.79 1.54 15.77
C TYR A 251 -11.44 0.10 16.11
N PHE A 252 -11.26 -0.17 17.37
CA PHE A 252 -10.93 -1.49 17.89
C PHE A 252 -11.79 -1.77 19.11
N ASP A 253 -12.62 -2.80 19.04
CA ASP A 253 -13.42 -3.30 20.16
C ASP A 253 -13.12 -4.78 20.35
N TYR A 254 -12.60 -5.09 21.50
CA TYR A 254 -12.31 -6.46 21.94
C TYR A 254 -13.06 -6.77 23.22
N LYS A 255 -13.92 -7.80 23.17
CA LYS A 255 -14.68 -8.29 24.28
C LYS A 255 -14.26 -9.72 24.57
N PRO A 256 -13.30 -9.96 25.46
CA PRO A 256 -13.04 -11.30 25.94
C PRO A 256 -14.28 -11.80 26.72
N LYS A 257 -14.80 -12.95 26.34
CA LYS A 257 -15.73 -13.69 27.17
C LYS A 257 -14.93 -14.41 28.25
N VAL A 258 -14.60 -13.73 29.32
CA VAL A 258 -13.98 -14.33 30.49
C VAL A 258 -15.09 -15.00 31.29
N ASP A 259 -14.86 -16.23 31.73
CA ASP A 259 -15.70 -16.91 32.70
C ASP A 259 -15.76 -16.05 33.98
N ASP A 260 -16.95 -15.73 34.47
CA ASP A 260 -17.22 -14.80 35.60
C ASP A 260 -16.46 -15.11 36.91
N SER A 261 -15.71 -16.22 36.93
CA SER A 261 -14.95 -16.67 38.09
C SER A 261 -13.60 -15.94 38.30
N GLN A 262 -13.10 -15.15 37.36
CA GLN A 262 -11.77 -14.53 37.47
C GLN A 262 -11.68 -13.00 37.35
N GLY A 263 -12.78 -12.28 37.28
CA GLY A 263 -12.86 -10.84 37.65
C GLY A 263 -11.92 -9.82 36.98
N ILE A 264 -11.34 -10.07 35.80
CA ILE A 264 -10.37 -9.15 35.17
C ILE A 264 -10.80 -8.82 33.73
N PHE A 265 -11.17 -7.54 33.53
CA PHE A 265 -11.43 -6.84 32.28
C PHE A 265 -12.48 -7.44 31.32
N SER A 266 -13.67 -6.87 31.36
CA SER A 266 -14.79 -7.28 30.49
C SER A 266 -14.79 -6.65 29.09
N ARG A 267 -13.98 -5.60 28.82
CA ARG A 267 -13.98 -4.92 27.53
C ARG A 267 -12.77 -4.00 27.34
N VAL A 268 -12.16 -4.03 26.17
CA VAL A 268 -11.20 -3.02 25.72
C VAL A 268 -11.73 -2.39 24.44
N THR A 269 -11.95 -1.08 24.45
CA THR A 269 -12.34 -0.30 23.27
C THR A 269 -11.30 0.80 23.05
N LEU A 270 -10.72 0.83 21.85
CA LEU A 270 -9.77 1.86 21.42
C LEU A 270 -10.30 2.48 20.14
N SER A 271 -10.27 3.80 20.07
CA SER A 271 -10.55 4.54 18.85
C SER A 271 -9.63 5.75 18.76
N TRP A 272 -9.15 6.07 17.56
CA TRP A 272 -8.34 7.26 17.27
C TRP A 272 -8.60 7.74 15.85
N ASN A 273 -8.46 9.05 15.66
CA ASN A 273 -8.69 9.75 14.40
C ASN A 273 -7.39 10.41 13.92
#